data_64014230ccd89c8e60c42c8189ae3c00
#
_entry.id   64014230ccd89c8e60c42c8189ae3c00
#
_cell.length_a   1.000
_cell.length_b   1.000
_cell.length_c   1.000
_cell.angle_alpha   90.00
_cell.angle_beta   90.00
_cell.angle_gamma   90.00
#
_symmetry.space_group_name_H-M   'P 1'
#
loop_
_entity.id
_entity.type
_entity.pdbx_description
1 polymer ?
#
loop_
_entity_poly.entity_id
_entity_poly.type
_entity_poly.pdbx_seq_one_letter_code
_entity_poly.pdbx_strand_id
1 'polypeptide(L)'
;PVLGAAWAGLFVTFLNLLPVGHLDGGHVAYSLLGRGHRALSRFVVAAPGLLAVYNLVAFAAPSVGGAGLAAGEGAVASTVSAAMPWVMLQLLLLVMWRWGGLEHAAPSDEVPLGAGRRAVGWLTLGGFLLLFMPSPWVVH
;
A
#
# COMPACT_ATOMS: atom_id res chain seq x y z
N PRO A 1 3.75 -11.10 23.22
CA PRO A 1 2.46 -10.41 23.11
C PRO A 1 2.61 -8.94 22.74
N VAL A 2 3.53 -8.17 23.37
CA VAL A 2 3.68 -6.71 23.16
C VAL A 2 4.13 -6.37 21.73
N LEU A 3 5.07 -7.11 21.16
CA LEU A 3 5.56 -6.90 19.80
C LEU A 3 4.45 -7.11 18.75
N GLY A 4 3.63 -8.14 18.93
CA GLY A 4 2.50 -8.38 18.04
C GLY A 4 1.45 -7.26 18.09
N ALA A 5 1.15 -6.77 19.30
CA ALA A 5 0.23 -5.64 19.47
C ALA A 5 0.78 -4.35 18.86
N ALA A 6 2.07 -4.07 19.05
CA ALA A 6 2.73 -2.92 18.46
C ALA A 6 2.72 -3.00 16.91
N TRP A 7 3.04 -4.18 16.36
CA TRP A 7 2.98 -4.40 14.92
C TRP A 7 1.57 -4.20 14.36
N ALA A 8 0.55 -4.78 15.02
CA ALA A 8 -0.83 -4.62 14.60
C ALA A 8 -1.26 -3.15 14.63
N GLY A 9 -0.87 -2.40 15.67
CA GLY A 9 -1.14 -0.96 15.76
C GLY A 9 -0.49 -0.16 14.63
N LEU A 10 0.78 -0.43 14.32
CA LEU A 10 1.48 0.20 13.19
C LEU A 10 0.83 -0.15 11.85
N PHE A 11 0.41 -1.40 11.67
CA PHE A 11 -0.27 -1.84 10.46
C PHE A 11 -1.63 -1.15 10.26
N VAL A 12 -2.44 -1.04 11.31
CA VAL A 12 -3.72 -0.31 11.26
C VAL A 12 -3.48 1.17 10.97
N THR A 13 -2.47 1.78 11.59
CA THR A 13 -2.08 3.17 11.32
C THR A 13 -1.64 3.35 9.86
N PHE A 14 -0.84 2.43 9.34
CA PHE A 14 -0.43 2.42 7.94
C PHE A 14 -1.65 2.37 6.99
N LEU A 15 -2.61 1.47 7.26
CA LEU A 15 -3.84 1.37 6.47
C LEU A 15 -4.64 2.68 6.49
N ASN A 16 -4.78 3.31 7.67
CA ASN A 16 -5.52 4.58 7.79
C ASN A 16 -4.82 5.75 7.08
N LEU A 17 -3.49 5.71 7.01
CA LEU A 17 -2.70 6.74 6.32
C LEU A 17 -2.62 6.55 4.80
N LEU A 18 -3.14 5.42 4.26
CA LEU A 18 -3.22 5.22 2.81
C LEU A 18 -3.97 6.38 2.15
N PRO A 19 -3.39 7.03 1.14
CA PRO A 19 -4.02 8.17 0.46
C PRO A 19 -5.11 7.70 -0.53
N VAL A 20 -6.08 6.90 -0.05
CA VAL A 20 -7.11 6.24 -0.84
C VAL A 20 -8.49 6.45 -0.22
N GLY A 21 -9.44 6.86 -1.04
CA GLY A 21 -10.87 6.88 -0.73
C GLY A 21 -11.21 7.58 0.60
N HIS A 22 -11.98 6.92 1.45
CA HIS A 22 -12.49 7.44 2.73
C HIS A 22 -11.52 7.30 3.92
N LEU A 23 -10.32 6.80 3.69
CA LEU A 23 -9.30 6.71 4.74
C LEU A 23 -8.76 8.09 5.12
N ASP A 24 -8.22 8.22 6.33
CA ASP A 24 -7.68 9.49 6.83
C ASP A 24 -6.61 10.06 5.89
N GLY A 25 -5.70 9.21 5.38
CA GLY A 25 -4.71 9.59 4.37
C GLY A 25 -5.35 10.07 3.07
N GLY A 26 -6.50 9.53 2.68
CA GLY A 26 -7.29 9.97 1.53
C GLY A 26 -7.80 11.41 1.69
N HIS A 27 -8.35 11.73 2.86
CA HIS A 27 -8.80 13.09 3.19
C HIS A 27 -7.65 14.10 3.18
N VAL A 28 -6.51 13.72 3.77
CA VAL A 28 -5.29 14.55 3.78
C VAL A 28 -4.77 14.76 2.36
N ALA A 29 -4.66 13.68 1.57
CA ALA A 29 -4.18 13.75 0.19
C ALA A 29 -5.11 14.60 -0.69
N TYR A 30 -6.43 14.47 -0.52
CA TYR A 30 -7.40 15.31 -1.23
C TYR A 30 -7.26 16.79 -0.89
N SER A 31 -7.12 17.12 0.38
CA SER A 31 -6.97 18.50 0.84
C SER A 31 -5.67 19.17 0.34
N LEU A 32 -4.60 18.38 0.10
CA LEU A 32 -3.31 18.88 -0.40
C LEU A 32 -3.25 18.97 -1.93
N LEU A 33 -3.80 17.96 -2.62
CA LEU A 33 -3.59 17.73 -4.06
C LEU A 33 -4.84 18.05 -4.89
N GLY A 34 -5.99 18.27 -4.25
CA GLY A 34 -7.25 18.50 -4.95
C GLY A 34 -7.52 17.40 -6.00
N ARG A 35 -7.67 17.81 -7.27
CA ARG A 35 -7.91 16.89 -8.40
C ARG A 35 -6.81 15.85 -8.62
N GLY A 36 -5.56 16.14 -8.19
CA GLY A 36 -4.42 15.21 -8.28
C GLY A 36 -4.57 13.98 -7.38
N HIS A 37 -5.39 14.05 -6.34
CA HIS A 37 -5.67 12.92 -5.44
C HIS A 37 -6.16 11.67 -6.19
N ARG A 38 -6.97 11.81 -7.26
CA ARG A 38 -7.47 10.66 -8.03
C ARG A 38 -6.34 9.84 -8.67
N ALA A 39 -5.34 10.52 -9.23
CA ALA A 39 -4.19 9.85 -9.83
C ALA A 39 -3.36 9.14 -8.75
N LEU A 40 -3.11 9.80 -7.62
CA LEU A 40 -2.40 9.22 -6.48
C LEU A 40 -3.14 7.98 -5.94
N SER A 41 -4.46 8.06 -5.73
CA SER A 41 -5.25 6.93 -5.23
C SER A 41 -5.21 5.73 -6.18
N ARG A 42 -5.34 5.96 -7.48
CA ARG A 42 -5.21 4.87 -8.48
C ARG A 42 -3.84 4.22 -8.45
N PHE A 43 -2.79 5.03 -8.34
CA PHE A 43 -1.42 4.54 -8.22
C PHE A 43 -1.23 3.70 -6.96
N VAL A 44 -1.69 4.18 -5.81
CA VAL A 44 -1.57 3.48 -4.52
C VAL A 44 -2.38 2.19 -4.52
N VAL A 45 -3.55 2.16 -5.15
CA VAL A 45 -4.34 0.92 -5.29
C VAL A 45 -3.65 -0.07 -6.23
N ALA A 46 -3.00 0.38 -7.30
CA ALA A 46 -2.33 -0.50 -8.27
C ALA A 46 -0.97 -1.02 -7.76
N ALA A 47 -0.28 -0.25 -6.91
CA ALA A 47 1.09 -0.56 -6.48
C ALA A 47 1.28 -1.94 -5.84
N PRO A 48 0.42 -2.41 -4.91
CA PRO A 48 0.57 -3.76 -4.35
C PRO A 48 0.41 -4.86 -5.40
N GLY A 49 -0.48 -4.69 -6.37
CA GLY A 49 -0.63 -5.64 -7.48
C GLY A 49 0.63 -5.71 -8.34
N LEU A 50 1.22 -4.56 -8.66
CA LEU A 50 2.48 -4.51 -9.39
C LEU A 50 3.63 -5.15 -8.59
N LEU A 51 3.69 -4.91 -7.27
CA LEU A 51 4.67 -5.53 -6.40
C LEU A 51 4.47 -7.05 -6.28
N ALA A 52 3.23 -7.53 -6.22
CA ALA A 52 2.92 -8.95 -6.25
C ALA A 52 3.42 -9.62 -7.54
N VAL A 53 3.13 -9.01 -8.69
CA VAL A 53 3.60 -9.49 -9.99
C VAL A 53 5.12 -9.44 -10.09
N TYR A 54 5.74 -8.34 -9.66
CA TYR A 54 7.19 -8.22 -9.63
C TYR A 54 7.85 -9.32 -8.79
N ASN A 55 7.36 -9.57 -7.57
CA ASN A 55 7.88 -10.63 -6.72
C ASN A 55 7.68 -12.00 -7.35
N LEU A 56 6.50 -12.26 -7.92
CA LEU A 56 6.23 -13.51 -8.61
C LEU A 56 7.20 -13.75 -9.77
N VAL A 57 7.44 -12.75 -10.60
CA VAL A 57 8.37 -12.84 -11.75
C VAL A 57 9.81 -12.92 -11.29
N ALA A 58 10.24 -12.07 -10.34
CA ALA A 58 11.63 -12.03 -9.87
C ALA A 58 12.05 -13.32 -9.18
N PHE A 59 11.15 -13.96 -8.43
CA PHE A 59 11.45 -15.23 -7.76
C PHE A 59 11.18 -16.45 -8.65
N ALA A 60 10.32 -16.37 -9.66
CA ALA A 60 10.07 -17.44 -10.61
C ALA A 60 11.11 -17.48 -11.75
N ALA A 61 11.70 -16.35 -12.13
CA ALA A 61 12.65 -16.26 -13.25
C ALA A 61 13.86 -17.21 -13.11
N PRO A 62 14.51 -17.37 -11.94
CA PRO A 62 15.59 -18.34 -11.77
C PRO A 62 15.15 -19.80 -11.95
N SER A 63 13.90 -20.12 -11.66
CA SER A 63 13.34 -21.47 -11.82
C SER A 63 13.05 -21.84 -13.27
N VAL A 64 12.86 -20.84 -14.16
CA VAL A 64 12.60 -21.06 -15.59
C VAL A 64 13.90 -21.23 -16.40
N GLY A 65 15.03 -20.72 -15.89
CA GLY A 65 16.33 -20.71 -16.58
C GLY A 65 17.16 -21.98 -16.51
N GLY A 66 16.55 -23.19 -16.41
CA GLY A 66 17.26 -24.47 -16.51
C GLY A 66 17.84 -25.03 -15.20
N ALA A 67 17.99 -24.22 -14.17
CA ALA A 67 18.26 -24.69 -12.79
C ALA A 67 16.96 -25.10 -12.05
N GLY A 68 15.83 -24.85 -12.67
CA GLY A 68 14.50 -24.92 -12.07
C GLY A 68 13.96 -26.32 -11.78
N LEU A 69 14.50 -27.36 -12.39
CA LEU A 69 14.10 -28.73 -12.07
C LEU A 69 14.76 -29.27 -10.80
N ALA A 70 15.80 -28.59 -10.30
CA ALA A 70 16.45 -28.88 -9.01
C ALA A 70 15.96 -27.98 -7.86
N ALA A 71 15.26 -26.88 -8.17
CA ALA A 71 14.72 -25.95 -7.19
C ALA A 71 13.34 -26.41 -6.70
N GLY A 72 13.27 -27.58 -6.10
CA GLY A 72 12.05 -28.25 -5.64
C GLY A 72 10.99 -27.38 -4.95
N GLU A 73 10.07 -28.00 -4.23
CA GLU A 73 8.93 -27.37 -3.53
C GLU A 73 9.27 -26.08 -2.73
N GLY A 74 10.52 -25.96 -2.27
CA GLY A 74 11.01 -24.78 -1.55
C GLY A 74 11.03 -23.48 -2.37
N ALA A 75 11.31 -23.53 -3.68
CA ALA A 75 11.32 -22.34 -4.53
C ALA A 75 9.91 -21.81 -4.79
N VAL A 76 8.96 -22.72 -4.98
CA VAL A 76 7.55 -22.34 -5.14
C VAL A 76 7.02 -21.71 -3.84
N ALA A 77 7.31 -22.34 -2.70
CA ALA A 77 6.89 -21.84 -1.39
C ALA A 77 7.48 -20.46 -1.10
N SER A 78 8.76 -20.21 -1.40
CA SER A 78 9.39 -18.91 -1.20
C SER A 78 8.80 -17.83 -2.12
N THR A 79 8.50 -18.18 -3.39
CA THR A 79 7.87 -17.28 -4.34
C THR A 79 6.46 -16.86 -3.87
N VAL A 80 5.66 -17.85 -3.46
CA VAL A 80 4.31 -17.61 -2.95
C VAL A 80 4.36 -16.77 -1.67
N SER A 81 5.24 -17.10 -0.72
CA SER A 81 5.36 -16.35 0.54
C SER A 81 5.79 -14.89 0.33
N ALA A 82 6.65 -14.61 -0.65
CA ALA A 82 7.07 -13.25 -1.00
C ALA A 82 5.95 -12.43 -1.66
N ALA A 83 5.09 -13.05 -2.47
CA ALA A 83 3.99 -12.37 -3.16
C ALA A 83 2.73 -12.23 -2.29
N MET A 84 2.48 -13.14 -1.35
CA MET A 84 1.23 -13.24 -0.58
C MET A 84 0.84 -11.97 0.16
N PRO A 85 1.74 -11.25 0.88
CA PRO A 85 1.39 -10.01 1.57
C PRO A 85 0.85 -8.94 0.61
N TRP A 86 1.43 -8.85 -0.58
CA TRP A 86 1.02 -7.90 -1.61
C TRP A 86 -0.31 -8.26 -2.23
N VAL A 87 -0.57 -9.55 -2.45
CA VAL A 87 -1.86 -10.06 -2.93
C VAL A 87 -2.96 -9.78 -1.89
N MET A 88 -2.69 -10.04 -0.61
CA MET A 88 -3.65 -9.75 0.46
C MET A 88 -3.96 -8.26 0.57
N LEU A 89 -2.93 -7.41 0.52
CA LEU A 89 -3.11 -5.95 0.52
C LEU A 89 -3.88 -5.49 -0.71
N GLN A 90 -3.58 -6.05 -1.89
CA GLN A 90 -4.29 -5.74 -3.12
C GLN A 90 -5.78 -6.09 -3.02
N LEU A 91 -6.11 -7.28 -2.53
CA LEU A 91 -7.50 -7.70 -2.33
C LEU A 91 -8.23 -6.78 -1.35
N LEU A 92 -7.59 -6.43 -0.23
CA LEU A 92 -8.15 -5.50 0.74
C LEU A 92 -8.47 -4.14 0.10
N LEU A 93 -7.53 -3.57 -0.66
CA LEU A 93 -7.74 -2.28 -1.34
C LEU A 93 -8.81 -2.35 -2.42
N LEU A 94 -8.91 -3.47 -3.16
CA LEU A 94 -9.96 -3.67 -4.14
C LEU A 94 -11.35 -3.77 -3.49
N VAL A 95 -11.47 -4.49 -2.37
CA VAL A 95 -12.71 -4.58 -1.60
C VAL A 95 -13.11 -3.20 -1.08
N MET A 96 -12.17 -2.45 -0.50
CA MET A 96 -12.40 -1.08 -0.03
C MET A 96 -12.82 -0.16 -1.19
N TRP A 97 -12.17 -0.28 -2.33
CA TRP A 97 -12.54 0.47 -3.53
C TRP A 97 -13.97 0.12 -4.00
N ARG A 98 -14.29 -1.17 -4.00
CA ARG A 98 -15.62 -1.63 -4.45
C ARG A 98 -16.76 -1.15 -3.56
N TRP A 99 -16.52 -1.01 -2.26
CA TRP A 99 -17.54 -0.60 -1.31
C TRP A 99 -17.58 0.91 -1.04
N GLY A 100 -16.44 1.57 -1.00
CA GLY A 100 -16.31 2.98 -0.64
C GLY A 100 -16.10 3.94 -1.81
N GLY A 101 -15.75 3.44 -3.00
CA GLY A 101 -15.31 4.25 -4.13
C GLY A 101 -13.95 4.93 -3.89
N LEU A 102 -13.32 5.38 -4.97
CA LEU A 102 -12.11 6.23 -4.92
C LEU A 102 -12.45 7.71 -4.87
N GLU A 103 -13.72 8.04 -5.05
CA GLU A 103 -14.16 9.43 -5.23
C GLU A 103 -14.68 9.99 -3.91
N HIS A 104 -13.98 10.98 -3.38
CA HIS A 104 -14.57 11.92 -2.44
C HIS A 104 -15.53 12.83 -3.20
N ALA A 105 -16.74 13.01 -2.68
CA ALA A 105 -17.56 14.16 -3.06
C ALA A 105 -16.72 15.40 -2.75
N ALA A 106 -16.43 16.20 -3.79
CA ALA A 106 -15.70 17.44 -3.60
C ALA A 106 -16.48 18.31 -2.59
N PRO A 107 -15.86 18.77 -1.49
CA PRO A 107 -16.49 19.77 -0.66
C PRO A 107 -16.82 20.97 -1.54
N SER A 108 -18.02 21.50 -1.40
CA SER A 108 -18.52 22.64 -2.20
C SER A 108 -17.73 23.94 -1.97
N ASP A 109 -16.92 24.00 -0.92
CA ASP A 109 -16.13 25.17 -0.55
C ASP A 109 -14.63 24.81 -0.49
N GLU A 110 -13.89 25.11 -1.56
CA GLU A 110 -12.44 25.05 -1.58
C GLU A 110 -11.85 26.23 -0.75
N VAL A 111 -11.86 26.09 0.57
CA VAL A 111 -11.12 27.01 1.43
C VAL A 111 -9.63 26.69 1.31
N PRO A 112 -8.79 27.65 0.85
CA PRO A 112 -7.36 27.39 0.70
C PRO A 112 -6.72 27.07 2.07
N LEU A 113 -6.01 25.95 2.13
CA LEU A 113 -5.30 25.53 3.35
C LEU A 113 -4.21 26.52 3.72
N GLY A 114 -4.21 27.00 4.96
CA GLY A 114 -3.11 27.78 5.52
C GLY A 114 -1.80 26.99 5.53
N ALA A 115 -0.64 27.69 5.52
CA ALA A 115 0.67 27.09 5.43
C ALA A 115 0.94 26.01 6.50
N GLY A 116 0.50 26.24 7.74
CA GLY A 116 0.66 25.27 8.83
C GLY A 116 -0.11 23.96 8.59
N ARG A 117 -1.35 24.04 8.11
CA ARG A 117 -2.17 22.85 7.78
C ARG A 117 -1.58 22.06 6.61
N ARG A 118 -1.01 22.76 5.61
CA ARG A 118 -0.29 22.10 4.50
C ARG A 118 0.95 21.37 4.99
N ALA A 119 1.73 21.96 5.89
CA ALA A 119 2.91 21.32 6.48
C ALA A 119 2.53 20.04 7.23
N VAL A 120 1.49 20.08 8.08
CA VAL A 120 0.99 18.89 8.78
C VAL A 120 0.53 17.82 7.80
N GLY A 121 -0.19 18.19 6.74
CA GLY A 121 -0.63 17.24 5.72
C GLY A 121 0.53 16.54 5.01
N TRP A 122 1.60 17.27 4.64
CA TRP A 122 2.79 16.69 4.04
C TRP A 122 3.55 15.79 5.02
N LEU A 123 3.62 16.14 6.31
CA LEU A 123 4.21 15.29 7.34
C LEU A 123 3.41 13.98 7.51
N THR A 124 2.08 14.05 7.44
CA THR A 124 1.23 12.86 7.51
C THR A 124 1.46 11.93 6.33
N LEU A 125 1.51 12.45 5.09
CA LEU A 125 1.82 11.64 3.90
C LEU A 125 3.28 11.12 3.94
N GLY A 126 4.22 11.89 4.47
CA GLY A 126 5.59 11.44 4.71
C GLY A 126 5.64 10.30 5.73
N GLY A 127 4.84 10.36 6.80
CA GLY A 127 4.68 9.28 7.77
C GLY A 127 4.18 7.99 7.12
N PHE A 128 3.24 8.07 6.19
CA PHE A 128 2.82 6.91 5.39
C PHE A 128 3.99 6.25 4.66
N LEU A 129 4.85 7.04 4.01
CA LEU A 129 6.02 6.50 3.31
C LEU A 129 7.03 5.85 4.26
N LEU A 130 7.19 6.38 5.48
CA LEU A 130 8.06 5.80 6.50
C LEU A 130 7.51 4.48 7.07
N LEU A 131 6.19 4.36 7.16
CA LEU A 131 5.53 3.13 7.61
C LEU A 131 5.43 2.07 6.49
N PHE A 132 5.63 2.48 5.23
CA PHE A 132 5.62 1.56 4.11
C PHE A 132 6.88 0.69 4.13
N MET A 133 6.72 -0.58 4.49
CA MET A 133 7.79 -1.58 4.46
C MET A 133 7.65 -2.43 3.20
N PRO A 134 8.54 -2.28 2.21
CA PRO A 134 8.48 -3.05 0.97
C PRO A 134 8.77 -4.55 1.15
N SER A 135 9.31 -4.95 2.31
CA SER A 135 9.62 -6.35 2.62
C SER A 135 9.31 -6.66 4.10
N PRO A 136 8.04 -6.87 4.46
CA PRO A 136 7.61 -7.00 5.86
C PRO A 136 8.09 -8.29 6.56
N TRP A 137 8.65 -9.26 5.84
CA TRP A 137 8.95 -10.61 6.35
C TRP A 137 10.33 -11.13 5.96
N VAL A 138 11.38 -10.36 6.16
CA VAL A 138 12.73 -10.95 6.20
C VAL A 138 12.97 -11.39 7.64
N VAL A 139 12.50 -12.59 7.97
CA VAL A 139 12.91 -13.29 9.20
C VAL A 139 14.17 -14.07 8.84
N HIS A 140 15.31 -13.64 9.38
CA HIS A 140 16.56 -14.41 9.36
C HIS A 140 16.52 -15.50 10.42
#